data_362b843325699bc6ca6dc803b5337305
#
_entry.id   362b843325699bc6ca6dc803b5337305
#
_cell.length_a   1.000
_cell.length_b   1.000
_cell.length_c   1.000
_cell.angle_alpha   90.00
_cell.angle_beta   90.00
_cell.angle_gamma   90.00
#
_symmetry.space_group_name_H-M   'P 1'
#
loop_
_entity.id
_entity.type
_entity.pdbx_description
1 polymer ?
#
loop_
_entity_poly.entity_id
_entity_poly.type
_entity_poly.pdbx_seq_one_letter_code
_entity_poly.pdbx_strand_id
1 'polypeptide(L)'
;MKISAVTESIDRRADWLFSLSDAIFDHPETAFQERFAAGVLCGALRREGFTVTEGLGSLPTAFCGCFGEGKPVIGILGEYDALPGMSQQADATHPEPVIPGAAGHGCGHNLLGVGSLAAVIAVKDYLEANHLPGTVIYFGCPGEEGGAGKGFLARAGVFDGVDCVLTWHPASLNTAPPRTSLANQQMLYEFRGVSAHAAAHPERGRSALDALTLMNTGVQFLREHIPATAKIHYAVLDAGGASPNVVPSSASAVYLIREASQEALEPLVQRVNQVARGAAMMTETEVTITFVKSCANLIPNRVLSGILSRNLARMPFPEYTAGELASAQAMRETIPTVSPLFAMAKRLGGEYARFSDKHVDEPIHNILIPELPIPMTPTTSTDVGDVSWLAPTAEVQVCTACSNTVGHTWQRTAQGKSAPAHKGMLQAGKVLAGAAIDLLTDPQLVEDARRAWQQQLQGRAYTPMPPEAAPGIPGKERKEG
;
A
#
# COMPACT_ATOMS: atom_id res chain seq x y z
N MET A 1 1.68 24.12 23.08
CA MET A 1 0.21 24.14 22.88
C MET A 1 -0.22 23.10 21.84
N LYS A 2 0.21 23.15 20.57
CA LYS A 2 -0.24 22.20 19.52
C LYS A 2 0.02 20.73 19.83
N ILE A 3 1.25 20.34 20.20
CA ILE A 3 1.62 18.95 20.51
C ILE A 3 0.78 18.40 21.66
N SER A 4 0.63 19.16 22.74
CA SER A 4 -0.20 18.77 23.89
C SER A 4 -1.66 18.54 23.51
N ALA A 5 -2.27 19.45 22.72
CA ALA A 5 -3.65 19.32 22.28
C ALA A 5 -3.87 18.08 21.41
N VAL A 6 -2.97 17.80 20.45
CA VAL A 6 -3.03 16.61 19.60
C VAL A 6 -2.88 15.33 20.44
N THR A 7 -1.89 15.30 21.33
CA THR A 7 -1.64 14.15 22.21
C THR A 7 -2.85 13.86 23.08
N GLU A 8 -3.40 14.87 23.75
CA GLU A 8 -4.58 14.73 24.63
C GLU A 8 -5.82 14.28 23.85
N SER A 9 -6.06 14.84 22.65
CA SER A 9 -7.19 14.46 21.80
C SER A 9 -7.15 12.96 21.44
N ILE A 10 -5.98 12.43 21.10
CA ILE A 10 -5.82 11.03 20.71
C ILE A 10 -5.80 10.12 21.93
N ASP A 11 -5.02 10.44 22.96
CA ASP A 11 -4.82 9.57 24.12
C ASP A 11 -6.11 9.36 24.94
N ARG A 12 -6.98 10.36 25.04
CA ARG A 12 -8.30 10.20 25.69
C ARG A 12 -9.24 9.23 24.95
N ARG A 13 -8.94 8.91 23.69
CA ARG A 13 -9.72 7.97 22.86
C ARG A 13 -8.97 6.64 22.64
N ALA A 14 -7.84 6.42 23.29
CA ALA A 14 -6.94 5.30 23.00
C ALA A 14 -7.67 3.95 23.02
N ASP A 15 -8.39 3.62 24.09
CA ASP A 15 -9.09 2.33 24.23
C ASP A 15 -10.14 2.12 23.15
N TRP A 16 -10.85 3.18 22.78
CA TRP A 16 -11.82 3.12 21.69
C TRP A 16 -11.15 2.92 20.34
N LEU A 17 -10.07 3.63 20.05
CA LEU A 17 -9.29 3.46 18.81
C LEU A 17 -8.70 2.04 18.72
N PHE A 18 -8.19 1.51 19.84
CA PHE A 18 -7.73 0.11 19.89
C PHE A 18 -8.86 -0.85 19.56
N SER A 19 -10.05 -0.66 20.15
CA SER A 19 -11.20 -1.52 19.87
C SER A 19 -11.64 -1.50 18.41
N LEU A 20 -11.54 -0.37 17.71
CA LEU A 20 -11.83 -0.27 16.27
C LEU A 20 -10.80 -1.04 15.44
N SER A 21 -9.50 -0.88 15.73
CA SER A 21 -8.43 -1.59 15.04
C SER A 21 -8.52 -3.09 15.23
N ASP A 22 -8.81 -3.53 16.45
CA ASP A 22 -8.98 -4.94 16.79
C ASP A 22 -10.19 -5.55 16.12
N ALA A 23 -11.30 -4.81 16.04
CA ALA A 23 -12.49 -5.27 15.33
C ALA A 23 -12.22 -5.47 13.83
N ILE A 24 -11.47 -4.55 13.18
CA ILE A 24 -11.05 -4.68 11.78
C ILE A 24 -10.09 -5.87 11.63
N PHE A 25 -9.13 -6.03 12.54
CA PHE A 25 -8.19 -7.16 12.53
C PHE A 25 -8.91 -8.52 12.60
N ASP A 26 -9.94 -8.62 13.44
CA ASP A 26 -10.71 -9.86 13.63
C ASP A 26 -11.68 -10.17 12.47
N HIS A 27 -11.91 -9.21 11.56
CA HIS A 27 -12.74 -9.35 10.36
C HIS A 27 -11.93 -8.98 9.10
N PRO A 28 -10.88 -9.75 8.76
CA PRO A 28 -10.01 -9.43 7.65
C PRO A 28 -10.73 -9.64 6.31
N GLU A 29 -10.93 -8.55 5.58
CA GLU A 29 -11.59 -8.52 4.27
C GLU A 29 -10.58 -8.13 3.19
N THR A 30 -10.57 -8.86 2.08
CA THR A 30 -9.64 -8.57 0.97
C THR A 30 -10.16 -7.44 0.09
N ALA A 31 -9.27 -6.94 -0.79
CA ALA A 31 -9.52 -5.79 -1.68
C ALA A 31 -10.92 -5.78 -2.30
N PHE A 32 -11.64 -4.67 -2.13
CA PHE A 32 -13.01 -4.38 -2.57
C PHE A 32 -14.12 -5.19 -1.89
N GLN A 33 -13.79 -5.95 -0.83
CA GLN A 33 -14.75 -6.66 0.02
C GLN A 33 -14.83 -6.07 1.43
N GLU A 34 -14.14 -5.00 1.73
CA GLU A 34 -13.89 -4.40 3.05
C GLU A 34 -15.15 -3.69 3.60
N ARG A 35 -16.32 -4.40 3.61
CA ARG A 35 -17.60 -3.82 4.02
C ARG A 35 -17.67 -3.55 5.51
N PHE A 36 -17.16 -4.50 6.31
CA PHE A 36 -17.13 -4.36 7.75
C PHE A 36 -16.17 -3.24 8.16
N ALA A 37 -14.93 -3.27 7.65
CA ALA A 37 -13.92 -2.26 7.95
C ALA A 37 -14.37 -0.84 7.55
N ALA A 38 -14.92 -0.67 6.32
CA ALA A 38 -15.48 0.59 5.87
C ALA A 38 -16.65 1.05 6.77
N GLY A 39 -17.55 0.13 7.17
CA GLY A 39 -18.66 0.43 8.07
C GLY A 39 -18.20 0.91 9.44
N VAL A 40 -17.18 0.27 10.03
CA VAL A 40 -16.56 0.67 11.30
C VAL A 40 -16.00 2.09 11.22
N LEU A 41 -15.22 2.38 10.18
CA LEU A 41 -14.57 3.68 10.00
C LEU A 41 -15.60 4.79 9.68
N CYS A 42 -16.59 4.53 8.81
CA CYS A 42 -17.69 5.46 8.52
C CYS A 42 -18.52 5.77 9.77
N GLY A 43 -18.82 4.75 10.57
CA GLY A 43 -19.53 4.91 11.85
C GLY A 43 -18.76 5.78 12.84
N ALA A 44 -17.43 5.57 12.94
CA ALA A 44 -16.55 6.35 13.78
C ALA A 44 -16.47 7.82 13.34
N LEU A 45 -16.33 8.08 12.04
CA LEU A 45 -16.32 9.44 11.48
C LEU A 45 -17.64 10.18 11.75
N ARG A 46 -18.80 9.52 11.54
CA ARG A 46 -20.13 10.11 11.85
C ARG A 46 -20.28 10.42 13.33
N ARG A 47 -19.86 9.52 14.20
CA ARG A 47 -19.84 9.72 15.66
C ARG A 47 -19.06 10.96 16.06
N GLU A 48 -17.95 11.22 15.40
CA GLU A 48 -17.06 12.37 15.65
C GLU A 48 -17.48 13.63 14.86
N GLY A 49 -18.62 13.61 14.15
CA GLY A 49 -19.22 14.80 13.52
C GLY A 49 -18.72 15.11 12.12
N PHE A 50 -18.08 14.15 11.43
CA PHE A 50 -17.72 14.31 10.03
C PHE A 50 -18.90 14.08 9.10
N THR A 51 -18.96 14.82 8.01
CA THR A 51 -19.86 14.53 6.88
C THR A 51 -19.26 13.41 6.05
N VAL A 52 -19.93 12.25 6.01
CA VAL A 52 -19.44 11.04 5.33
C VAL A 52 -20.16 10.81 4.01
N THR A 53 -19.40 10.64 2.92
CA THR A 53 -19.87 10.23 1.60
C THR A 53 -19.30 8.87 1.26
N GLU A 54 -20.14 7.90 0.91
CA GLU A 54 -19.77 6.51 0.61
C GLU A 54 -19.92 6.21 -0.89
N GLY A 55 -19.32 5.11 -1.36
CA GLY A 55 -19.43 4.64 -2.75
C GLY A 55 -18.64 5.48 -3.75
N LEU A 56 -17.53 6.07 -3.35
CA LEU A 56 -16.70 6.93 -4.20
C LEU A 56 -16.09 6.16 -5.37
N GLY A 57 -16.04 6.79 -6.54
CA GLY A 57 -15.41 6.20 -7.72
C GLY A 57 -16.04 4.87 -8.18
N SER A 58 -17.31 4.63 -7.85
CA SER A 58 -18.04 3.37 -8.07
C SER A 58 -17.47 2.18 -7.29
N LEU A 59 -16.68 2.44 -6.24
CA LEU A 59 -16.20 1.44 -5.29
C LEU A 59 -17.10 1.44 -4.04
N PRO A 60 -17.89 0.38 -3.79
CA PRO A 60 -18.86 0.36 -2.68
C PRO A 60 -18.24 0.53 -1.30
N THR A 61 -16.96 0.15 -1.15
CA THR A 61 -16.23 0.21 0.12
C THR A 61 -15.37 1.47 0.26
N ALA A 62 -15.31 2.32 -0.78
CA ALA A 62 -14.61 3.60 -0.73
C ALA A 62 -15.51 4.71 -0.17
N PHE A 63 -14.94 5.58 0.65
CA PHE A 63 -15.67 6.68 1.26
C PHE A 63 -14.75 7.87 1.58
N CYS A 64 -15.33 9.03 1.91
CA CYS A 64 -14.61 10.09 2.57
C CYS A 64 -15.39 10.65 3.75
N GLY A 65 -14.68 11.18 4.74
CA GLY A 65 -15.22 11.94 5.85
C GLY A 65 -14.61 13.35 5.85
N CYS A 66 -15.45 14.37 5.68
CA CYS A 66 -15.04 15.76 5.58
C CYS A 66 -15.42 16.54 6.84
N PHE A 67 -14.50 17.39 7.34
CA PHE A 67 -14.75 18.33 8.42
C PHE A 67 -14.10 19.68 8.13
N GLY A 68 -14.80 20.77 8.53
CA GLY A 68 -14.36 22.13 8.32
C GLY A 68 -14.73 22.68 6.94
N GLU A 69 -14.36 23.92 6.68
CA GLU A 69 -14.64 24.61 5.42
C GLU A 69 -13.50 25.58 5.05
N GLY A 70 -13.38 25.83 3.75
CA GLY A 70 -12.36 26.74 3.23
C GLY A 70 -11.02 26.06 2.99
N LYS A 71 -10.01 26.87 2.75
CA LYS A 71 -8.64 26.49 2.41
C LYS A 71 -7.70 26.68 3.60
N PRO A 72 -6.60 25.88 3.67
CA PRO A 72 -6.27 24.79 2.75
C PRO A 72 -7.10 23.52 3.00
N VAL A 73 -7.17 22.63 2.02
CA VAL A 73 -7.79 21.32 2.10
C VAL A 73 -6.70 20.25 2.26
N ILE A 74 -6.69 19.57 3.39
CA ILE A 74 -5.68 18.55 3.70
C ILE A 74 -6.35 17.18 3.71
N GLY A 75 -5.90 16.28 2.83
CA GLY A 75 -6.32 14.90 2.77
C GLY A 75 -5.45 14.00 3.65
N ILE A 76 -6.08 13.03 4.34
CA ILE A 76 -5.39 11.95 5.04
C ILE A 76 -5.94 10.62 4.51
N LEU A 77 -5.05 9.76 3.99
CA LEU A 77 -5.45 8.47 3.44
C LEU A 77 -5.55 7.43 4.55
N GLY A 78 -6.57 6.58 4.48
CA GLY A 78 -6.75 5.41 5.32
C GLY A 78 -6.96 4.17 4.46
N GLU A 79 -6.22 3.10 4.73
CA GLU A 79 -6.31 1.78 4.10
C GLU A 79 -6.78 0.78 5.16
N TYR A 80 -7.50 -0.26 4.74
CA TYR A 80 -8.14 -1.22 5.67
C TYR A 80 -8.36 -2.60 5.06
N ASP A 81 -7.81 -2.88 3.87
CA ASP A 81 -7.86 -4.20 3.24
C ASP A 81 -6.86 -5.18 3.85
N ALA A 82 -7.16 -6.48 3.76
CA ALA A 82 -6.35 -7.58 4.21
C ALA A 82 -5.79 -8.39 3.03
N LEU A 83 -4.78 -9.19 3.31
CA LEU A 83 -4.14 -10.09 2.36
C LEU A 83 -4.74 -11.49 2.42
N PRO A 84 -4.99 -12.15 1.27
CA PRO A 84 -5.40 -13.56 1.25
C PRO A 84 -4.31 -14.47 1.81
N GLY A 85 -4.69 -15.53 2.50
CA GLY A 85 -3.76 -16.54 3.03
C GLY A 85 -2.91 -16.09 4.22
N MET A 86 -3.21 -14.94 4.84
CA MET A 86 -2.44 -14.35 5.93
C MET A 86 -3.11 -14.51 7.30
N SER A 87 -4.14 -15.37 7.43
CA SER A 87 -4.77 -15.67 8.72
C SER A 87 -3.73 -16.13 9.74
N GLN A 88 -3.71 -15.51 10.92
CA GLN A 88 -2.73 -15.77 11.95
C GLN A 88 -3.27 -15.41 13.33
N GLN A 89 -3.00 -16.26 14.32
CA GLN A 89 -3.29 -16.00 15.73
C GLN A 89 -2.47 -14.79 16.22
N ALA A 90 -3.13 -13.83 16.87
CA ALA A 90 -2.46 -12.70 17.47
C ALA A 90 -1.47 -13.16 18.58
N ASP A 91 -0.32 -12.49 18.67
CA ASP A 91 0.76 -12.71 19.64
C ASP A 91 1.44 -14.10 19.59
N ALA A 92 1.05 -14.99 18.67
CA ALA A 92 1.75 -16.28 18.49
C ALA A 92 3.15 -16.04 17.90
N THR A 93 4.15 -16.75 18.44
CA THR A 93 5.55 -16.71 17.98
C THR A 93 5.89 -17.83 16.99
N HIS A 94 4.89 -18.41 16.36
CA HIS A 94 4.99 -19.43 15.31
C HIS A 94 3.81 -19.31 14.34
N PRO A 95 3.91 -19.88 13.13
CA PRO A 95 2.76 -19.92 12.22
C PRO A 95 1.60 -20.69 12.84
N GLU A 96 0.50 -20.00 13.08
CA GLU A 96 -0.73 -20.54 13.69
C GLU A 96 -1.96 -19.84 13.03
N PRO A 97 -2.38 -20.29 11.84
CA PRO A 97 -3.55 -19.73 11.20
C PRO A 97 -4.82 -19.95 12.04
N VAL A 98 -5.60 -18.89 12.31
CA VAL A 98 -6.91 -19.03 12.95
C VAL A 98 -7.85 -19.83 12.05
N ILE A 99 -7.83 -19.52 10.75
CA ILE A 99 -8.54 -20.27 9.71
C ILE A 99 -7.53 -20.52 8.57
N PRO A 100 -7.11 -21.77 8.31
CA PRO A 100 -6.15 -22.07 7.26
C PRO A 100 -6.58 -21.54 5.89
N GLY A 101 -5.70 -20.76 5.24
CA GLY A 101 -5.95 -20.18 3.93
C GLY A 101 -6.80 -18.89 3.92
N ALA A 102 -7.39 -18.51 5.05
CA ALA A 102 -8.17 -17.27 5.14
C ALA A 102 -7.30 -16.00 5.13
N ALA A 103 -7.93 -14.86 4.95
CA ALA A 103 -7.28 -13.55 4.93
C ALA A 103 -6.74 -13.15 6.32
N GLY A 104 -5.81 -12.18 6.34
CA GLY A 104 -5.27 -11.57 7.54
C GLY A 104 -4.54 -10.26 7.25
N HIS A 105 -4.40 -9.40 8.27
CA HIS A 105 -3.76 -8.08 8.13
C HIS A 105 -2.23 -8.17 8.13
N GLY A 106 -1.67 -8.84 7.10
CA GLY A 106 -0.22 -9.02 6.92
C GLY A 106 0.56 -7.74 6.56
N CYS A 107 -0.12 -6.64 6.29
CA CYS A 107 0.47 -5.30 6.09
C CYS A 107 0.16 -4.34 7.24
N GLY A 108 -0.83 -4.66 8.09
CA GLY A 108 -1.23 -3.84 9.23
C GLY A 108 -2.20 -2.73 8.87
N HIS A 109 -3.00 -2.88 7.81
CA HIS A 109 -3.97 -1.87 7.39
C HIS A 109 -5.12 -1.68 8.41
N ASN A 110 -5.37 -2.65 9.30
CA ASN A 110 -6.23 -2.42 10.47
C ASN A 110 -5.73 -1.25 11.34
N LEU A 111 -4.40 -1.12 11.50
CA LEU A 111 -3.77 -0.01 12.22
C LEU A 111 -3.76 1.26 11.36
N LEU A 112 -3.49 1.12 10.04
CA LEU A 112 -3.37 2.26 9.12
C LEU A 112 -4.67 3.06 9.06
N GLY A 113 -5.79 2.40 8.83
CA GLY A 113 -7.10 3.04 8.77
C GLY A 113 -7.44 3.79 10.05
N VAL A 114 -7.22 3.15 11.21
CA VAL A 114 -7.57 3.75 12.52
C VAL A 114 -6.57 4.83 12.95
N GLY A 115 -5.28 4.70 12.65
CA GLY A 115 -4.28 5.75 12.90
C GLY A 115 -4.58 7.02 12.09
N SER A 116 -4.99 6.88 10.83
CA SER A 116 -5.46 7.98 10.00
C SER A 116 -6.77 8.60 10.51
N LEU A 117 -7.71 7.79 11.03
CA LEU A 117 -8.92 8.26 11.71
C LEU A 117 -8.57 9.09 12.96
N ALA A 118 -7.66 8.60 13.79
CA ALA A 118 -7.19 9.33 14.97
C ALA A 118 -6.60 10.70 14.60
N ALA A 119 -5.88 10.77 13.49
CA ALA A 119 -5.30 12.02 13.00
C ALA A 119 -6.38 13.04 12.62
N VAL A 120 -7.36 12.67 11.79
CA VAL A 120 -8.41 13.63 11.36
C VAL A 120 -9.27 14.10 12.52
N ILE A 121 -9.54 13.23 13.52
CA ILE A 121 -10.26 13.61 14.74
C ILE A 121 -9.46 14.64 15.53
N ALA A 122 -8.16 14.45 15.72
CA ALA A 122 -7.33 15.42 16.43
C ALA A 122 -7.19 16.74 15.68
N VAL A 123 -7.14 16.73 14.35
CA VAL A 123 -7.19 17.95 13.54
C VAL A 123 -8.52 18.67 13.72
N LYS A 124 -9.65 17.95 13.65
CA LYS A 124 -10.99 18.50 13.90
C LYS A 124 -11.04 19.20 15.28
N ASP A 125 -10.68 18.47 16.33
CA ASP A 125 -10.69 19.04 17.71
C ASP A 125 -9.84 20.31 17.80
N TYR A 126 -8.70 20.35 17.08
CA TYR A 126 -7.83 21.52 17.07
C TYR A 126 -8.44 22.70 16.33
N LEU A 127 -9.06 22.47 15.15
CA LEU A 127 -9.74 23.52 14.38
C LEU A 127 -10.91 24.13 15.17
N GLU A 128 -11.73 23.28 15.79
CA GLU A 128 -12.86 23.73 16.64
C GLU A 128 -12.38 24.57 17.83
N ALA A 129 -11.42 24.05 18.59
CA ALA A 129 -10.93 24.72 19.80
C ALA A 129 -10.24 26.06 19.54
N ASN A 130 -9.70 26.27 18.32
CA ASN A 130 -9.00 27.49 17.94
C ASN A 130 -9.78 28.36 16.94
N HIS A 131 -11.00 27.96 16.56
CA HIS A 131 -11.84 28.65 15.56
C HIS A 131 -11.10 28.94 14.25
N LEU A 132 -10.33 27.97 13.75
CA LEU A 132 -9.52 28.10 12.55
C LEU A 132 -10.29 27.65 11.30
N PRO A 133 -10.14 28.36 10.18
CA PRO A 133 -10.62 27.89 8.90
C PRO A 133 -9.73 26.75 8.35
N GLY A 134 -10.27 26.05 7.35
CA GLY A 134 -9.59 24.97 6.65
C GLY A 134 -10.40 23.70 6.69
N THR A 135 -10.03 22.76 5.81
CA THR A 135 -10.75 21.51 5.64
C THR A 135 -9.81 20.32 5.85
N VAL A 136 -10.23 19.35 6.63
CA VAL A 136 -9.57 18.04 6.71
C VAL A 136 -10.50 16.96 6.16
N ILE A 137 -9.94 16.07 5.33
CA ILE A 137 -10.68 14.99 4.70
C ILE A 137 -9.98 13.67 5.02
N TYR A 138 -10.71 12.73 5.62
CA TYR A 138 -10.32 11.31 5.66
C TYR A 138 -10.75 10.66 4.35
N PHE A 139 -9.83 10.08 3.60
CA PHE A 139 -10.13 9.26 2.43
C PHE A 139 -10.00 7.79 2.78
N GLY A 140 -11.12 7.08 2.81
CA GLY A 140 -11.16 5.63 2.95
C GLY A 140 -10.88 4.97 1.59
N CYS A 141 -9.71 4.36 1.49
CA CYS A 141 -9.14 3.82 0.25
C CYS A 141 -9.08 2.29 0.33
N PRO A 142 -10.04 1.57 -0.30
CA PRO A 142 -10.03 0.11 -0.34
C PRO A 142 -9.02 -0.43 -1.34
N GLY A 143 -8.61 -1.70 -1.14
CA GLY A 143 -7.96 -2.50 -2.17
C GLY A 143 -6.54 -2.07 -2.52
N GLU A 144 -5.74 -1.59 -1.58
CA GLU A 144 -4.34 -1.25 -1.83
C GLU A 144 -3.54 -2.49 -2.25
N GLU A 145 -3.68 -3.58 -1.52
CA GLU A 145 -2.87 -4.81 -1.64
C GLU A 145 -3.03 -5.56 -2.98
N GLY A 146 -4.14 -5.43 -3.60
CA GLY A 146 -4.37 -6.20 -4.82
C GLY A 146 -5.24 -5.50 -5.85
N GLY A 147 -5.87 -4.39 -5.48
CA GLY A 147 -6.92 -3.74 -6.26
C GLY A 147 -6.50 -2.45 -6.96
N ALA A 148 -5.54 -1.70 -6.40
CA ALA A 148 -5.20 -0.34 -6.81
C ALA A 148 -6.42 0.63 -6.70
N GLY A 149 -7.10 0.59 -5.55
CA GLY A 149 -8.33 1.37 -5.32
C GLY A 149 -8.15 2.87 -5.51
N LYS A 150 -7.01 3.44 -5.06
CA LYS A 150 -6.71 4.88 -5.23
C LYS A 150 -6.59 5.27 -6.71
N GLY A 151 -6.13 4.37 -7.59
CA GLY A 151 -6.13 4.62 -9.03
C GLY A 151 -7.55 4.77 -9.61
N PHE A 152 -8.52 3.98 -9.14
CA PHE A 152 -9.94 4.16 -9.51
C PHE A 152 -10.51 5.46 -8.94
N LEU A 153 -10.19 5.80 -7.69
CA LEU A 153 -10.60 7.08 -7.08
C LEU A 153 -9.99 8.28 -7.79
N ALA A 154 -8.71 8.19 -8.17
CA ALA A 154 -8.01 9.21 -8.94
C ALA A 154 -8.68 9.44 -10.32
N ARG A 155 -9.00 8.37 -11.03
CA ARG A 155 -9.75 8.43 -12.30
C ARG A 155 -11.12 9.10 -12.14
N ALA A 156 -11.74 8.91 -11.00
CA ALA A 156 -13.06 9.48 -10.70
C ALA A 156 -13.01 10.93 -10.19
N GLY A 157 -11.81 11.56 -10.08
CA GLY A 157 -11.66 12.93 -9.60
C GLY A 157 -11.86 13.11 -8.10
N VAL A 158 -11.79 12.04 -7.29
CA VAL A 158 -12.05 12.09 -5.84
C VAL A 158 -11.05 12.98 -5.09
N PHE A 159 -9.85 13.14 -5.62
CA PHE A 159 -8.79 13.96 -5.02
C PHE A 159 -8.71 15.37 -5.57
N ASP A 160 -9.67 15.77 -6.43
CA ASP A 160 -9.67 17.11 -7.03
C ASP A 160 -9.87 18.20 -5.97
N GLY A 161 -9.06 19.24 -6.07
CA GLY A 161 -9.13 20.39 -5.16
C GLY A 161 -8.47 20.20 -3.79
N VAL A 162 -7.84 19.04 -3.52
CA VAL A 162 -7.02 18.81 -2.33
C VAL A 162 -5.67 19.51 -2.48
N ASP A 163 -5.23 20.23 -1.45
CA ASP A 163 -3.98 21.02 -1.51
C ASP A 163 -2.75 20.19 -1.14
N CYS A 164 -2.86 19.31 -0.13
CA CYS A 164 -1.82 18.36 0.28
C CYS A 164 -2.46 17.06 0.79
N VAL A 165 -1.77 15.95 0.60
CA VAL A 165 -2.18 14.64 1.09
C VAL A 165 -1.09 14.04 1.97
N LEU A 166 -1.49 13.53 3.13
CA LEU A 166 -0.61 12.85 4.07
C LEU A 166 -1.08 11.41 4.24
N THR A 167 -0.14 10.50 4.37
CA THR A 167 -0.41 9.12 4.75
C THR A 167 0.69 8.57 5.65
N TRP A 168 0.46 7.40 6.20
CA TRP A 168 1.46 6.69 6.96
C TRP A 168 1.44 5.21 6.62
N HIS A 169 2.49 4.50 6.99
CA HIS A 169 2.51 3.05 6.84
C HIS A 169 3.05 2.38 8.10
N PRO A 170 2.38 1.34 8.62
CA PRO A 170 2.89 0.49 9.70
C PRO A 170 4.21 -0.17 9.31
N ALA A 171 5.24 -0.03 10.15
CA ALA A 171 6.59 -0.50 9.87
C ALA A 171 7.25 -1.10 11.12
N SER A 172 8.50 -1.54 11.00
CA SER A 172 9.36 -1.92 12.13
C SER A 172 10.36 -0.83 12.54
N LEU A 173 10.15 0.39 12.03
CA LEU A 173 11.01 1.56 12.29
C LEU A 173 10.24 2.88 12.08
N ASN A 174 10.80 3.99 12.54
CA ASN A 174 10.22 5.33 12.39
C ASN A 174 11.06 6.16 11.42
N THR A 175 10.47 6.58 10.29
CA THR A 175 11.18 7.37 9.27
C THR A 175 10.20 8.09 8.35
N ALA A 176 10.61 9.21 7.76
CA ALA A 176 9.82 9.97 6.80
C ALA A 176 10.68 10.53 5.64
N PRO A 177 11.47 9.71 4.94
CA PRO A 177 12.26 10.19 3.82
C PRO A 177 11.36 10.53 2.62
N PRO A 178 11.78 11.41 1.73
CA PRO A 178 11.11 11.58 0.45
C PRO A 178 11.26 10.28 -0.37
N ARG A 179 10.15 9.57 -0.54
CA ARG A 179 10.11 8.24 -1.17
C ARG A 179 9.60 8.31 -2.60
N THR A 180 10.02 7.37 -3.41
CA THR A 180 9.39 7.02 -4.68
C THR A 180 9.06 5.53 -4.69
N SER A 181 8.20 5.12 -5.62
CA SER A 181 7.82 3.71 -5.85
C SER A 181 7.91 3.38 -7.32
N LEU A 182 7.85 2.10 -7.68
CA LEU A 182 7.74 1.68 -9.08
C LEU A 182 6.31 1.86 -9.57
N ALA A 183 6.16 2.36 -10.79
CA ALA A 183 4.91 2.19 -11.53
C ALA A 183 4.70 0.70 -11.86
N ASN A 184 3.45 0.26 -11.93
CA ASN A 184 3.13 -1.10 -12.34
C ASN A 184 1.87 -1.16 -13.20
N GLN A 185 1.77 -2.23 -14.00
CA GLN A 185 0.57 -2.57 -14.74
C GLN A 185 0.35 -4.07 -14.70
N GLN A 186 -0.87 -4.48 -14.43
CA GLN A 186 -1.29 -5.86 -14.42
C GLN A 186 -2.13 -6.15 -15.66
N MET A 187 -1.76 -7.21 -16.38
CA MET A 187 -2.38 -7.64 -17.63
C MET A 187 -2.82 -9.09 -17.53
N LEU A 188 -4.00 -9.42 -18.05
CA LEU A 188 -4.49 -10.77 -18.23
C LEU A 188 -4.26 -11.19 -19.68
N TYR A 189 -3.66 -12.36 -19.86
CA TYR A 189 -3.44 -13.00 -21.15
C TYR A 189 -4.23 -14.31 -21.20
N GLU A 190 -5.17 -14.41 -22.13
CA GLU A 190 -6.04 -15.57 -22.31
C GLU A 190 -5.81 -16.13 -23.71
N PHE A 191 -5.29 -17.36 -23.78
CA PHE A 191 -5.07 -18.07 -25.02
C PHE A 191 -6.24 -19.01 -25.31
N ARG A 192 -6.64 -19.05 -26.57
CA ARG A 192 -7.68 -19.93 -27.11
C ARG A 192 -7.14 -20.76 -28.28
N GLY A 193 -7.31 -22.07 -28.19
CA GLY A 193 -6.87 -23.03 -29.16
C GLY A 193 -7.99 -24.01 -29.54
N VAL A 194 -7.63 -25.20 -29.99
CA VAL A 194 -8.55 -26.25 -30.44
C VAL A 194 -8.23 -27.54 -29.70
N SER A 195 -9.22 -28.14 -29.06
CA SER A 195 -9.09 -29.46 -28.42
C SER A 195 -9.03 -30.58 -29.42
N ALA A 196 -8.22 -31.58 -29.13
CA ALA A 196 -8.14 -32.82 -29.89
C ALA A 196 -7.70 -33.97 -28.96
N HIS A 197 -7.87 -35.22 -29.40
CA HIS A 197 -7.29 -36.34 -28.71
C HIS A 197 -5.77 -36.37 -28.96
N ALA A 198 -4.98 -36.10 -27.93
CA ALA A 198 -3.55 -35.83 -28.04
C ALA A 198 -2.72 -36.97 -28.68
N ALA A 199 -3.18 -38.22 -28.57
CA ALA A 199 -2.51 -39.37 -29.17
C ALA A 199 -3.13 -39.81 -30.50
N ALA A 200 -4.45 -39.71 -30.68
CA ALA A 200 -5.13 -40.23 -31.89
C ALA A 200 -5.15 -39.21 -33.03
N HIS A 201 -5.30 -37.95 -32.73
CA HIS A 201 -5.45 -36.86 -33.71
C HIS A 201 -4.76 -35.56 -33.25
N PRO A 202 -3.45 -35.61 -32.89
CA PRO A 202 -2.73 -34.40 -32.41
C PRO A 202 -2.69 -33.28 -33.48
N GLU A 203 -2.70 -33.64 -34.79
CA GLU A 203 -2.67 -32.68 -35.91
C GLU A 203 -3.91 -31.78 -35.97
N ARG A 204 -5.02 -32.16 -35.31
CA ARG A 204 -6.27 -31.37 -35.21
C ARG A 204 -6.30 -30.42 -34.07
N GLY A 205 -5.39 -30.56 -33.08
CA GLY A 205 -5.31 -29.72 -31.91
C GLY A 205 -4.50 -28.44 -32.13
N ARG A 206 -4.79 -27.43 -31.35
CA ARG A 206 -3.98 -26.22 -31.17
C ARG A 206 -3.92 -25.92 -29.67
N SER A 207 -2.73 -26.09 -29.09
CA SER A 207 -2.57 -26.03 -27.63
C SER A 207 -2.43 -24.60 -27.13
N ALA A 208 -3.42 -24.13 -26.40
CA ALA A 208 -3.35 -22.85 -25.69
C ALA A 208 -2.29 -22.87 -24.59
N LEU A 209 -2.05 -24.03 -23.93
CA LEU A 209 -1.01 -24.18 -22.93
C LEU A 209 0.40 -24.06 -23.53
N ASP A 210 0.63 -24.56 -24.75
CA ASP A 210 1.90 -24.37 -25.43
C ASP A 210 2.14 -22.90 -25.76
N ALA A 211 1.11 -22.19 -26.22
CA ALA A 211 1.18 -20.73 -26.42
C ALA A 211 1.58 -20.00 -25.13
N LEU A 212 0.93 -20.29 -24.00
CA LEU A 212 1.26 -19.70 -22.70
C LEU A 212 2.69 -20.07 -22.26
N THR A 213 3.13 -21.31 -22.50
CA THR A 213 4.49 -21.76 -22.18
C THR A 213 5.54 -21.00 -23.02
N LEU A 214 5.27 -20.83 -24.32
CA LEU A 214 6.13 -20.03 -25.19
C LEU A 214 6.19 -18.57 -24.79
N MET A 215 5.05 -17.97 -24.41
CA MET A 215 5.02 -16.61 -23.87
C MET A 215 5.88 -16.51 -22.61
N ASN A 216 5.69 -17.42 -21.64
CA ASN A 216 6.45 -17.43 -20.39
C ASN A 216 7.96 -17.54 -20.66
N THR A 217 8.36 -18.40 -21.62
CA THR A 217 9.75 -18.57 -22.05
C THR A 217 10.28 -17.33 -22.76
N GLY A 218 9.52 -16.76 -23.69
CA GLY A 218 9.89 -15.56 -24.44
C GLY A 218 10.13 -14.34 -23.54
N VAL A 219 9.32 -14.19 -22.47
CA VAL A 219 9.52 -13.13 -21.47
C VAL A 219 10.84 -13.31 -20.70
N GLN A 220 11.35 -14.55 -20.49
CA GLN A 220 12.67 -14.72 -19.86
C GLN A 220 13.79 -14.19 -20.77
N PHE A 221 13.72 -14.40 -22.08
CA PHE A 221 14.69 -13.80 -23.01
C PHE A 221 14.56 -12.27 -23.08
N LEU A 222 13.35 -11.74 -22.94
CA LEU A 222 13.13 -10.29 -22.89
C LEU A 222 13.87 -9.63 -21.70
N ARG A 223 14.07 -10.36 -20.58
CA ARG A 223 14.77 -9.83 -19.38
C ARG A 223 16.20 -9.37 -19.64
N GLU A 224 16.89 -9.96 -20.63
CA GLU A 224 18.25 -9.53 -21.02
C GLU A 224 18.28 -8.16 -21.70
N HIS A 225 17.12 -7.64 -22.11
CA HIS A 225 16.99 -6.45 -22.95
C HIS A 225 16.05 -5.40 -22.35
N ILE A 226 15.91 -5.37 -21.01
CA ILE A 226 15.11 -4.38 -20.25
C ILE A 226 15.98 -3.72 -19.19
N PRO A 227 15.60 -2.51 -18.69
CA PRO A 227 16.32 -1.86 -17.60
C PRO A 227 16.42 -2.73 -16.34
N ALA A 228 17.48 -2.57 -15.57
CA ALA A 228 17.67 -3.31 -14.31
C ALA A 228 16.58 -3.01 -13.26
N THR A 229 15.92 -1.85 -13.36
CA THR A 229 14.78 -1.43 -12.55
C THR A 229 13.51 -2.20 -12.86
N ALA A 230 13.36 -2.67 -14.11
CA ALA A 230 12.17 -3.38 -14.56
C ALA A 230 12.00 -4.74 -13.87
N LYS A 231 10.75 -5.08 -13.56
CA LYS A 231 10.37 -6.39 -13.00
C LYS A 231 9.16 -6.93 -13.75
N ILE A 232 9.19 -8.23 -14.08
CA ILE A 232 8.06 -8.91 -14.71
C ILE A 232 7.81 -10.20 -13.93
N HIS A 233 6.61 -10.35 -13.38
CA HIS A 233 6.18 -11.55 -12.68
C HIS A 233 4.86 -12.04 -13.27
N TYR A 234 4.56 -13.33 -13.13
CA TYR A 234 3.29 -13.87 -13.57
C TYR A 234 2.80 -15.00 -12.67
N ALA A 235 1.49 -15.24 -12.75
CA ALA A 235 0.83 -16.40 -12.17
C ALA A 235 -0.07 -17.04 -13.22
N VAL A 236 0.00 -18.35 -13.36
CA VAL A 236 -0.89 -19.12 -14.24
C VAL A 236 -2.24 -19.26 -13.54
N LEU A 237 -3.32 -18.88 -14.21
CA LEU A 237 -4.68 -18.95 -13.70
C LEU A 237 -5.45 -20.17 -14.22
N ASP A 238 -5.16 -20.56 -15.47
CA ASP A 238 -5.74 -21.74 -16.12
C ASP A 238 -4.66 -22.43 -16.96
N ALA A 239 -4.50 -23.72 -16.79
CA ALA A 239 -3.58 -24.56 -17.54
C ALA A 239 -4.31 -25.49 -18.55
N GLY A 240 -5.62 -25.29 -18.75
CA GLY A 240 -6.43 -26.06 -19.71
C GLY A 240 -6.93 -27.41 -19.22
N GLY A 241 -6.95 -27.61 -17.88
CA GLY A 241 -7.46 -28.84 -17.24
C GLY A 241 -6.35 -29.83 -16.85
N ALA A 242 -6.76 -30.97 -16.30
CA ALA A 242 -5.86 -31.97 -15.71
C ALA A 242 -5.69 -33.25 -16.56
N SER A 243 -6.28 -33.33 -17.77
CA SER A 243 -6.30 -34.53 -18.59
C SER A 243 -5.21 -34.45 -19.68
N PRO A 244 -4.05 -35.15 -19.55
CA PRO A 244 -2.93 -35.01 -20.46
C PRO A 244 -3.18 -35.62 -21.86
N ASN A 245 -4.24 -36.38 -22.03
CA ASN A 245 -4.69 -36.95 -23.31
C ASN A 245 -5.61 -36.02 -24.11
N VAL A 246 -5.87 -34.81 -23.64
CA VAL A 246 -6.64 -33.78 -24.32
C VAL A 246 -5.73 -32.59 -24.62
N VAL A 247 -5.67 -32.14 -25.87
CA VAL A 247 -4.98 -30.87 -26.19
C VAL A 247 -5.71 -29.72 -25.56
N PRO A 248 -5.06 -28.90 -24.68
CA PRO A 248 -5.73 -27.81 -24.00
C PRO A 248 -6.19 -26.69 -24.93
N SER A 249 -7.49 -26.41 -24.97
CA SER A 249 -8.07 -25.33 -25.78
C SER A 249 -8.15 -23.97 -25.06
N SER A 250 -7.85 -23.92 -23.78
CA SER A 250 -7.74 -22.67 -23.01
C SER A 250 -6.51 -22.68 -22.15
N ALA A 251 -5.90 -21.53 -21.96
CA ALA A 251 -4.90 -21.30 -20.93
C ALA A 251 -4.84 -19.79 -20.63
N SER A 252 -4.58 -19.42 -19.39
CA SER A 252 -4.48 -18.02 -19.02
C SER A 252 -3.46 -17.75 -17.92
N ALA A 253 -2.86 -16.56 -17.95
CA ALA A 253 -1.99 -16.06 -16.91
C ALA A 253 -2.20 -14.55 -16.70
N VAL A 254 -1.97 -14.11 -15.46
CA VAL A 254 -1.88 -12.70 -15.12
C VAL A 254 -0.41 -12.32 -14.96
N TYR A 255 -0.03 -11.20 -15.57
CA TYR A 255 1.32 -10.65 -15.51
C TYR A 255 1.30 -9.32 -14.75
N LEU A 256 2.27 -9.11 -13.85
CA LEU A 256 2.54 -7.84 -13.20
C LEU A 256 3.88 -7.30 -13.69
N ILE A 257 3.82 -6.20 -14.44
CA ILE A 257 4.96 -5.54 -15.09
C ILE A 257 5.24 -4.26 -14.32
N ARG A 258 6.50 -4.01 -13.94
CA ARG A 258 6.92 -2.85 -13.14
C ARG A 258 8.07 -2.13 -13.80
N GLU A 259 8.07 -0.78 -13.69
CA GLU A 259 9.19 0.08 -14.12
C GLU A 259 9.25 1.34 -13.23
N ALA A 260 10.34 2.11 -13.37
CA ALA A 260 10.62 3.26 -12.54
C ALA A 260 9.58 4.40 -12.67
N SER A 261 8.94 4.53 -13.82
CA SER A 261 7.92 5.55 -14.08
C SER A 261 6.81 5.04 -15.01
N GLN A 262 5.67 5.74 -15.05
CA GLN A 262 4.58 5.44 -15.98
C GLN A 262 5.04 5.52 -17.44
N GLU A 263 5.85 6.51 -17.79
CA GLU A 263 6.35 6.70 -19.15
C GLU A 263 7.28 5.56 -19.60
N ALA A 264 8.08 5.02 -18.68
CA ALA A 264 8.98 3.89 -18.97
C ALA A 264 8.23 2.54 -18.98
N LEU A 265 7.10 2.45 -18.26
CA LEU A 265 6.31 1.23 -18.13
C LEU A 265 5.59 0.87 -19.44
N GLU A 266 4.95 1.83 -20.10
CA GLU A 266 4.12 1.58 -21.27
C GLU A 266 4.88 0.91 -22.43
N PRO A 267 6.09 1.34 -22.84
CA PRO A 267 6.88 0.63 -23.84
C PRO A 267 7.22 -0.82 -23.45
N LEU A 268 7.46 -1.08 -22.16
CA LEU A 268 7.74 -2.41 -21.66
C LEU A 268 6.51 -3.33 -21.74
N VAL A 269 5.34 -2.81 -21.37
CA VAL A 269 4.06 -3.53 -21.51
C VAL A 269 3.81 -3.93 -22.96
N GLN A 270 4.04 -3.02 -23.92
CA GLN A 270 3.88 -3.31 -25.34
C GLN A 270 4.84 -4.41 -25.81
N ARG A 271 6.05 -4.48 -25.30
CA ARG A 271 7.01 -5.55 -25.62
C ARG A 271 6.52 -6.92 -25.09
N VAL A 272 5.98 -6.96 -23.87
CA VAL A 272 5.36 -8.19 -23.32
C VAL A 272 4.15 -8.61 -24.15
N ASN A 273 3.31 -7.66 -24.58
CA ASN A 273 2.18 -7.91 -25.48
C ASN A 273 2.62 -8.49 -26.82
N GLN A 274 3.76 -8.06 -27.39
CA GLN A 274 4.31 -8.64 -28.62
C GLN A 274 4.79 -10.08 -28.42
N VAL A 275 5.38 -10.39 -27.27
CA VAL A 275 5.76 -11.78 -26.94
C VAL A 275 4.52 -12.68 -26.92
N ALA A 276 3.42 -12.23 -26.30
CA ALA A 276 2.16 -12.99 -26.27
C ALA A 276 1.60 -13.22 -27.68
N ARG A 277 1.56 -12.17 -28.52
CA ARG A 277 1.11 -12.30 -29.92
C ARG A 277 1.99 -13.24 -30.72
N GLY A 278 3.32 -13.15 -30.54
CA GLY A 278 4.27 -14.09 -31.18
C GLY A 278 4.04 -15.55 -30.77
N ALA A 279 3.78 -15.80 -29.50
CA ALA A 279 3.47 -17.13 -28.98
C ALA A 279 2.17 -17.67 -29.58
N ALA A 280 1.13 -16.86 -29.70
CA ALA A 280 -0.12 -17.24 -30.36
C ALA A 280 0.08 -17.58 -31.85
N MET A 281 0.88 -16.77 -32.55
CA MET A 281 1.22 -17.06 -33.98
C MET A 281 1.97 -18.38 -34.14
N MET A 282 2.94 -18.67 -33.28
CA MET A 282 3.73 -19.92 -33.35
C MET A 282 2.89 -21.17 -33.11
N THR A 283 1.79 -21.07 -32.37
CA THR A 283 0.94 -22.20 -31.99
C THR A 283 -0.40 -22.23 -32.75
N GLU A 284 -0.61 -21.30 -33.67
CA GLU A 284 -1.88 -21.12 -34.41
C GLU A 284 -3.09 -21.01 -33.47
N THR A 285 -2.88 -20.28 -32.32
CA THR A 285 -3.92 -19.96 -31.32
C THR A 285 -4.27 -18.47 -31.37
N GLU A 286 -5.30 -18.09 -30.63
CA GLU A 286 -5.67 -16.68 -30.42
C GLU A 286 -5.28 -16.23 -29.03
N VAL A 287 -4.92 -14.94 -28.87
CA VAL A 287 -4.67 -14.32 -27.56
C VAL A 287 -5.53 -13.09 -27.38
N THR A 288 -6.26 -13.07 -26.25
CA THR A 288 -6.92 -11.87 -25.73
C THR A 288 -6.05 -11.27 -24.64
N ILE A 289 -5.78 -9.97 -24.75
CA ILE A 289 -4.94 -9.22 -23.82
C ILE A 289 -5.82 -8.17 -23.15
N THR A 290 -6.00 -8.30 -21.83
CA THR A 290 -6.91 -7.43 -21.09
C THR A 290 -6.14 -6.68 -20.01
N PHE A 291 -6.34 -5.35 -19.95
CA PHE A 291 -5.89 -4.51 -18.83
C PHE A 291 -6.64 -4.90 -17.56
N VAL A 292 -5.92 -5.06 -16.44
CA VAL A 292 -6.54 -5.36 -15.13
C VAL A 292 -6.49 -4.14 -14.21
N LYS A 293 -5.30 -3.63 -13.93
CA LYS A 293 -5.07 -2.46 -13.08
C LYS A 293 -3.69 -1.86 -13.33
N SER A 294 -3.47 -0.65 -12.85
CA SER A 294 -2.15 -0.03 -12.77
C SER A 294 -2.00 0.82 -11.51
N CYS A 295 -0.76 1.07 -11.11
CA CYS A 295 -0.41 2.11 -10.15
C CYS A 295 0.68 2.98 -10.77
N ALA A 296 0.56 4.29 -10.59
CA ALA A 296 1.61 5.24 -10.93
C ALA A 296 2.79 5.12 -9.96
N ASN A 297 3.97 5.55 -10.38
CA ASN A 297 5.07 5.74 -9.46
C ASN A 297 4.80 6.93 -8.52
N LEU A 298 5.24 6.83 -7.27
CA LEU A 298 5.09 7.89 -6.27
C LEU A 298 5.99 9.09 -6.64
N ILE A 299 5.41 10.28 -6.65
CA ILE A 299 6.11 11.56 -6.82
C ILE A 299 6.59 12.06 -5.45
N PRO A 300 7.90 12.11 -5.17
CA PRO A 300 8.41 12.49 -3.87
C PRO A 300 8.18 13.99 -3.59
N ASN A 301 7.84 14.34 -2.34
CA ASN A 301 7.71 15.71 -1.87
C ASN A 301 8.59 15.95 -0.63
N ARG A 302 9.76 16.58 -0.81
CA ARG A 302 10.71 16.83 0.27
C ARG A 302 10.18 17.79 1.34
N VAL A 303 9.30 18.73 0.98
CA VAL A 303 8.72 19.68 1.93
C VAL A 303 7.80 18.95 2.90
N LEU A 304 6.87 18.14 2.38
CA LEU A 304 5.94 17.36 3.20
C LEU A 304 6.68 16.29 4.03
N SER A 305 7.65 15.58 3.44
CA SER A 305 8.49 14.63 4.16
C SER A 305 9.25 15.31 5.32
N GLY A 306 9.75 16.53 5.11
CA GLY A 306 10.39 17.33 6.15
C GLY A 306 9.42 17.74 7.26
N ILE A 307 8.16 18.05 6.94
CA ILE A 307 7.10 18.35 7.92
C ILE A 307 6.78 17.10 8.75
N LEU A 308 6.58 15.95 8.11
CA LEU A 308 6.33 14.67 8.79
C LEU A 308 7.51 14.29 9.70
N SER A 309 8.74 14.38 9.21
CA SER A 309 9.95 14.08 9.98
C SER A 309 10.09 14.97 11.20
N ARG A 310 9.83 16.30 11.08
CA ARG A 310 9.85 17.22 12.23
C ARG A 310 8.76 16.89 13.25
N ASN A 311 7.56 16.52 12.83
CA ASN A 311 6.50 16.13 13.74
C ASN A 311 6.82 14.78 14.40
N LEU A 312 7.36 13.81 13.69
CA LEU A 312 7.82 12.54 14.24
C LEU A 312 8.91 12.75 15.32
N ALA A 313 9.84 13.65 15.08
CA ALA A 313 10.90 13.98 16.05
C ALA A 313 10.39 14.73 17.30
N ARG A 314 9.29 15.50 17.18
CA ARG A 314 8.74 16.33 18.26
C ARG A 314 7.69 15.62 19.12
N MET A 315 6.98 14.64 18.55
CA MET A 315 6.00 13.85 19.28
C MET A 315 6.72 12.91 20.25
N PRO A 316 6.26 12.79 21.50
CA PRO A 316 6.82 11.83 22.44
C PRO A 316 6.71 10.42 21.88
N PHE A 317 7.82 9.69 21.85
CA PHE A 317 7.79 8.27 21.49
C PHE A 317 7.11 7.46 22.59
N PRO A 318 6.37 6.39 22.23
CA PRO A 318 5.74 5.52 23.20
C PRO A 318 6.76 4.88 24.16
N GLU A 319 6.36 4.72 25.40
CA GLU A 319 7.13 3.93 26.37
C GLU A 319 6.66 2.47 26.36
N TYR A 320 7.60 1.53 26.46
CA TYR A 320 7.32 0.10 26.48
C TYR A 320 7.69 -0.50 27.83
N THR A 321 6.80 -1.33 28.37
CA THR A 321 7.05 -2.13 29.57
C THR A 321 8.07 -3.24 29.32
N ALA A 322 8.66 -3.76 30.38
CA ALA A 322 9.59 -4.90 30.27
C ALA A 322 8.94 -6.14 29.62
N GLY A 323 7.64 -6.37 29.89
CA GLY A 323 6.88 -7.46 29.26
C GLY A 323 6.70 -7.27 27.75
N GLU A 324 6.36 -6.06 27.31
CA GLU A 324 6.23 -5.74 25.88
C GLU A 324 7.56 -5.88 25.15
N LEU A 325 8.66 -5.46 25.75
CA LEU A 325 10.00 -5.63 25.18
C LEU A 325 10.41 -7.10 25.12
N ALA A 326 10.06 -7.92 26.13
CA ALA A 326 10.33 -9.35 26.13
C ALA A 326 9.52 -10.08 25.03
N SER A 327 8.23 -9.72 24.85
CA SER A 327 7.40 -10.27 23.78
C SER A 327 7.93 -9.86 22.39
N ALA A 328 8.35 -8.62 22.22
CA ALA A 328 8.96 -8.14 20.99
C ALA A 328 10.30 -8.87 20.69
N GLN A 329 11.10 -9.14 21.70
CA GLN A 329 12.34 -9.90 21.56
C GLN A 329 12.07 -11.35 21.14
N ALA A 330 11.10 -12.02 21.75
CA ALA A 330 10.71 -13.38 21.38
C ALA A 330 10.22 -13.46 19.92
N MET A 331 9.43 -12.47 19.47
CA MET A 331 9.02 -12.39 18.07
C MET A 331 10.21 -12.12 17.14
N ARG A 332 11.08 -11.18 17.49
CA ARG A 332 12.28 -10.85 16.71
C ARG A 332 13.19 -12.07 16.48
N GLU A 333 13.31 -12.96 17.45
CA GLU A 333 14.11 -14.20 17.34
C GLU A 333 13.61 -15.16 16.25
N THR A 334 12.35 -15.02 15.83
CA THR A 334 11.78 -15.79 14.70
C THR A 334 12.14 -15.18 13.33
N ILE A 335 12.77 -13.99 13.29
CA ILE A 335 13.05 -13.25 12.07
C ILE A 335 14.54 -13.32 11.75
N PRO A 336 14.95 -14.06 10.69
CA PRO A 336 16.36 -14.34 10.41
C PRO A 336 17.12 -13.15 9.77
N THR A 337 16.41 -12.09 9.37
CA THR A 337 16.98 -10.99 8.59
C THR A 337 17.15 -9.73 9.41
N VAL A 338 18.19 -8.94 9.09
CA VAL A 338 18.38 -7.57 9.60
C VAL A 338 17.83 -6.59 8.59
N SER A 339 17.23 -5.51 9.06
CA SER A 339 16.73 -4.44 8.18
C SER A 339 17.83 -3.95 7.22
N PRO A 340 17.56 -3.89 5.91
CA PRO A 340 18.52 -3.39 4.92
C PRO A 340 19.03 -1.99 5.23
N LEU A 341 18.22 -1.17 5.91
CA LEU A 341 18.58 0.20 6.29
C LEU A 341 19.73 0.21 7.30
N PHE A 342 19.70 -0.64 8.33
CA PHE A 342 20.80 -0.76 9.29
C PHE A 342 22.08 -1.32 8.65
N ALA A 343 21.95 -2.32 7.78
CA ALA A 343 23.08 -2.83 7.01
C ALA A 343 23.72 -1.75 6.11
N MET A 344 22.90 -0.90 5.51
CA MET A 344 23.35 0.21 4.69
C MET A 344 24.00 1.31 5.54
N ALA A 345 23.39 1.70 6.66
CA ALA A 345 23.97 2.65 7.61
C ALA A 345 25.37 2.19 8.08
N LYS A 346 25.51 0.91 8.37
CA LYS A 346 26.81 0.32 8.74
C LYS A 346 27.86 0.46 7.63
N ARG A 347 27.48 0.25 6.36
CA ARG A 347 28.39 0.40 5.20
C ARG A 347 28.82 1.84 4.95
N LEU A 348 27.97 2.82 5.27
CA LEU A 348 28.30 4.24 5.13
C LEU A 348 29.41 4.69 6.09
N GLY A 349 29.59 3.99 7.20
CA GLY A 349 30.61 4.33 8.19
C GLY A 349 30.28 5.57 9.04
N GLY A 350 31.27 6.09 9.77
CA GLY A 350 31.14 7.31 10.54
C GLY A 350 29.99 7.30 11.58
N GLU A 351 29.15 8.33 11.59
CA GLU A 351 28.02 8.47 12.50
C GLU A 351 26.92 7.45 12.21
N TYR A 352 26.70 7.08 10.93
CA TYR A 352 25.69 6.10 10.53
C TYR A 352 26.03 4.69 11.02
N ALA A 353 27.30 4.31 10.97
CA ALA A 353 27.73 3.01 11.51
C ALA A 353 27.57 2.97 13.03
N ARG A 354 27.93 4.05 13.75
CA ARG A 354 27.70 4.14 15.20
C ARG A 354 26.23 4.06 15.57
N PHE A 355 25.38 4.73 14.79
CA PHE A 355 23.93 4.64 14.95
C PHE A 355 23.45 3.19 14.76
N SER A 356 23.87 2.53 13.66
CA SER A 356 23.52 1.14 13.40
C SER A 356 23.97 0.21 14.52
N ASP A 357 25.24 0.26 14.92
CA ASP A 357 25.80 -0.61 15.96
C ASP A 357 25.12 -0.43 17.33
N LYS A 358 24.63 0.78 17.61
CA LYS A 358 23.89 1.07 18.84
C LYS A 358 22.48 0.49 18.87
N HIS A 359 21.76 0.51 17.74
CA HIS A 359 20.33 0.29 17.71
C HIS A 359 19.88 -0.98 16.97
N VAL A 360 20.76 -1.64 16.21
CA VAL A 360 20.41 -2.81 15.38
C VAL A 360 19.82 -3.99 16.17
N ASP A 361 20.20 -4.13 17.43
CA ASP A 361 19.78 -5.22 18.29
C ASP A 361 18.61 -4.89 19.22
N GLU A 362 18.09 -3.66 19.17
CA GLU A 362 16.91 -3.28 19.95
C GLU A 362 15.69 -4.10 19.50
N PRO A 363 14.88 -4.63 20.45
CA PRO A 363 13.69 -5.42 20.09
C PRO A 363 12.61 -4.59 19.40
N ILE A 364 12.58 -3.29 19.62
CA ILE A 364 11.69 -2.32 18.95
C ILE A 364 12.52 -1.08 18.60
N HIS A 365 12.54 -0.70 17.33
CA HIS A 365 13.23 0.52 16.89
C HIS A 365 12.39 1.77 17.19
N ASN A 366 12.25 2.09 18.47
CA ASN A 366 11.45 3.21 18.97
C ASN A 366 12.23 4.53 18.95
N ILE A 367 12.86 4.81 17.83
CA ILE A 367 13.73 5.98 17.58
C ILE A 367 13.47 6.51 16.18
N LEU A 368 13.74 7.80 15.96
CA LEU A 368 13.78 8.34 14.61
C LEU A 368 15.04 7.86 13.89
N ILE A 369 14.85 7.17 12.77
CA ILE A 369 15.93 6.74 11.91
C ILE A 369 16.45 7.94 11.09
N PRO A 370 17.76 8.24 11.09
CA PRO A 370 18.30 9.33 10.30
C PRO A 370 18.14 9.08 8.80
N GLU A 371 17.87 10.14 8.04
CA GLU A 371 17.89 10.06 6.57
C GLU A 371 19.31 9.72 6.10
N LEU A 372 19.44 8.63 5.34
CA LEU A 372 20.74 8.24 4.79
C LEU A 372 21.07 9.09 3.55
N PRO A 373 22.34 9.52 3.36
CA PRO A 373 22.73 10.40 2.26
C PRO A 373 22.89 9.66 0.91
N ILE A 374 22.07 8.65 0.68
CA ILE A 374 22.06 7.87 -0.55
C ILE A 374 20.62 7.71 -1.05
N PRO A 375 20.40 7.78 -2.36
CA PRO A 375 19.06 7.50 -2.90
C PRO A 375 18.70 6.03 -2.66
N MET A 376 17.52 5.81 -2.10
CA MET A 376 16.96 4.46 -2.03
C MET A 376 16.35 4.09 -3.38
N THR A 377 16.79 2.99 -3.96
CA THR A 377 16.17 2.45 -5.16
C THR A 377 14.80 1.88 -4.80
N PRO A 378 13.72 2.33 -5.45
CA PRO A 378 12.40 1.78 -5.18
C PRO A 378 12.34 0.31 -5.61
N THR A 379 11.74 -0.53 -4.79
CA THR A 379 11.58 -1.96 -5.06
C THR A 379 10.12 -2.40 -5.05
N THR A 380 9.25 -1.56 -4.50
CA THR A 380 7.82 -1.81 -4.30
C THR A 380 6.97 -0.82 -5.08
N SER A 381 5.70 -1.10 -5.19
CA SER A 381 4.67 -0.20 -5.74
C SER A 381 3.60 0.01 -4.68
N THR A 382 2.92 1.15 -4.73
CA THR A 382 1.72 1.46 -3.97
C THR A 382 0.82 2.34 -4.82
N ASP A 383 -0.49 2.25 -4.65
CA ASP A 383 -1.45 3.09 -5.33
C ASP A 383 -1.54 4.52 -4.73
N VAL A 384 -0.83 4.80 -3.62
CA VAL A 384 -0.53 6.18 -3.17
C VAL A 384 0.20 6.97 -4.28
N GLY A 385 0.91 6.25 -5.16
CA GLY A 385 1.50 6.83 -6.36
C GLY A 385 0.48 7.64 -7.16
N ASP A 386 -0.68 7.08 -7.46
CA ASP A 386 -1.73 7.72 -8.25
C ASP A 386 -2.19 9.05 -7.64
N VAL A 387 -2.36 9.08 -6.30
CA VAL A 387 -2.70 10.32 -5.57
C VAL A 387 -1.60 11.36 -5.68
N SER A 388 -0.34 10.95 -5.64
CA SER A 388 0.82 11.86 -5.68
C SER A 388 0.99 12.61 -7.01
N TRP A 389 0.39 12.11 -8.09
CA TRP A 389 0.34 12.81 -9.37
C TRP A 389 -0.71 13.91 -9.42
N LEU A 390 -1.70 13.87 -8.51
CA LEU A 390 -2.82 14.82 -8.46
C LEU A 390 -2.62 15.92 -7.41
N ALA A 391 -1.92 15.59 -6.30
CA ALA A 391 -1.65 16.51 -5.21
C ALA A 391 -0.29 16.22 -4.56
N PRO A 392 0.39 17.23 -3.98
CA PRO A 392 1.56 17.03 -3.13
C PRO A 392 1.27 15.99 -2.06
N THR A 393 2.02 14.87 -2.03
CA THR A 393 1.75 13.73 -1.15
C THR A 393 3.04 13.28 -0.45
N ALA A 394 2.95 12.90 0.83
CA ALA A 394 4.04 12.25 1.55
C ALA A 394 3.55 11.23 2.56
N GLU A 395 4.41 10.27 2.85
CA GLU A 395 4.19 9.16 3.77
C GLU A 395 5.20 9.17 4.91
N VAL A 396 4.73 8.86 6.14
CA VAL A 396 5.59 8.53 7.28
C VAL A 396 5.46 7.05 7.61
N GLN A 397 6.57 6.38 7.86
CA GLN A 397 6.59 5.04 8.44
C GLN A 397 6.71 5.13 9.94
N VAL A 398 5.87 4.40 10.67
CA VAL A 398 5.86 4.38 12.13
C VAL A 398 6.00 2.96 12.65
N CYS A 399 6.85 2.79 13.65
CA CYS A 399 7.12 1.51 14.27
C CYS A 399 5.87 0.97 14.98
N THR A 400 5.37 -0.17 14.53
CA THR A 400 4.19 -0.87 15.05
C THR A 400 4.46 -2.37 15.28
N ALA A 401 5.72 -2.79 15.15
CA ALA A 401 6.11 -4.19 15.29
C ALA A 401 7.54 -4.27 15.81
N CYS A 402 7.95 -5.46 16.26
CA CYS A 402 9.34 -5.71 16.64
C CYS A 402 10.29 -5.43 15.47
N SER A 403 11.53 -5.15 15.81
CA SER A 403 12.57 -4.85 14.82
C SER A 403 12.71 -5.97 13.79
N ASN A 404 13.04 -5.58 12.56
CA ASN A 404 13.21 -6.47 11.41
C ASN A 404 11.94 -7.14 10.86
N THR A 405 10.75 -6.89 11.44
CA THR A 405 9.49 -7.41 10.89
C THR A 405 9.29 -6.93 9.46
N VAL A 406 9.05 -7.88 8.55
CA VAL A 406 8.78 -7.63 7.13
C VAL A 406 7.28 -7.75 6.89
N GLY A 407 6.71 -6.89 6.05
CA GLY A 407 5.32 -7.00 5.58
C GLY A 407 5.05 -8.32 4.85
N HIS A 408 3.78 -8.72 4.78
CA HIS A 408 3.30 -9.93 4.12
C HIS A 408 3.90 -11.23 4.72
N THR A 409 4.11 -11.23 6.04
CA THR A 409 4.58 -12.40 6.79
C THR A 409 3.64 -12.71 7.95
N TRP A 410 3.64 -13.96 8.42
CA TRP A 410 2.86 -14.34 9.59
C TRP A 410 3.28 -13.55 10.84
N GLN A 411 4.58 -13.21 10.97
CA GLN A 411 5.08 -12.38 12.05
C GLN A 411 4.44 -10.99 12.06
N ARG A 412 4.21 -10.42 10.87
CA ARG A 412 3.54 -9.14 10.76
C ARG A 412 2.09 -9.23 11.22
N THR A 413 1.36 -10.24 10.74
CA THR A 413 -0.03 -10.45 11.13
C THR A 413 -0.15 -10.73 12.63
N ALA A 414 0.68 -11.61 13.18
CA ALA A 414 0.67 -11.95 14.60
C ALA A 414 0.79 -10.72 15.52
N GLN A 415 1.45 -9.67 15.08
CA GLN A 415 1.66 -8.44 15.87
C GLN A 415 0.56 -7.38 15.70
N GLY A 416 -0.44 -7.59 14.84
CA GLY A 416 -1.43 -6.57 14.45
C GLY A 416 -2.35 -6.06 15.57
N LYS A 417 -2.41 -6.75 16.73
CA LYS A 417 -3.15 -6.36 17.94
C LYS A 417 -2.26 -6.17 19.17
N SER A 418 -0.94 -6.26 19.00
CA SER A 418 0.00 -6.13 20.10
C SER A 418 0.01 -4.71 20.68
N ALA A 419 0.42 -4.58 21.95
CA ALA A 419 0.57 -3.25 22.57
C ALA A 419 1.55 -2.33 21.81
N PRO A 420 2.69 -2.81 21.26
CA PRO A 420 3.51 -2.02 20.34
C PRO A 420 2.78 -1.55 19.09
N ALA A 421 1.91 -2.39 18.50
CA ALA A 421 1.12 -2.02 17.34
C ALA A 421 0.14 -0.88 17.66
N HIS A 422 -0.62 -1.01 18.75
CA HIS A 422 -1.55 0.01 19.23
C HIS A 422 -0.85 1.34 19.55
N LYS A 423 0.27 1.29 20.27
CA LYS A 423 1.05 2.48 20.60
C LYS A 423 1.62 3.17 19.37
N GLY A 424 2.14 2.38 18.41
CA GLY A 424 2.62 2.91 17.13
C GLY A 424 1.50 3.52 16.28
N MET A 425 0.30 2.93 16.28
CA MET A 425 -0.89 3.48 15.61
C MET A 425 -1.26 4.87 16.16
N LEU A 426 -1.30 5.04 17.50
CA LEU A 426 -1.55 6.35 18.09
C LEU A 426 -0.43 7.35 17.75
N GLN A 427 0.82 6.90 17.76
CA GLN A 427 1.96 7.73 17.36
C GLN A 427 1.82 8.24 15.93
N ALA A 428 1.43 7.37 15.00
CA ALA A 428 1.16 7.75 13.61
C ALA A 428 0.06 8.80 13.52
N GLY A 429 -1.05 8.61 14.23
CA GLY A 429 -2.13 9.59 14.32
C GLY A 429 -1.65 10.95 14.82
N LYS A 430 -0.82 10.98 15.87
CA LYS A 430 -0.24 12.21 16.41
C LYS A 430 0.66 12.93 15.40
N VAL A 431 1.51 12.18 14.69
CA VAL A 431 2.43 12.74 13.69
C VAL A 431 1.66 13.33 12.51
N LEU A 432 0.68 12.60 11.96
CA LEU A 432 -0.16 13.08 10.87
C LEU A 432 -0.97 14.32 11.27
N ALA A 433 -1.61 14.30 12.46
CA ALA A 433 -2.37 15.44 12.95
C ALA A 433 -1.47 16.66 13.13
N GLY A 434 -0.29 16.49 13.70
CA GLY A 434 0.68 17.57 13.87
C GLY A 434 1.11 18.18 12.55
N ALA A 435 1.37 17.35 11.54
CA ALA A 435 1.75 17.77 10.19
C ALA A 435 0.58 18.48 9.47
N ALA A 436 -0.63 17.93 9.57
CA ALA A 436 -1.83 18.55 8.97
C ALA A 436 -2.13 19.92 9.60
N ILE A 437 -1.99 20.08 10.92
CA ILE A 437 -2.16 21.38 11.60
C ILE A 437 -1.06 22.37 11.18
N ASP A 438 0.19 21.93 10.97
CA ASP A 438 1.23 22.82 10.43
C ASP A 438 0.82 23.38 9.07
N LEU A 439 0.30 22.53 8.17
CA LEU A 439 -0.18 22.94 6.84
C LEU A 439 -1.42 23.83 6.91
N LEU A 440 -2.36 23.56 7.82
CA LEU A 440 -3.58 24.35 8.02
C LEU A 440 -3.31 25.74 8.62
N THR A 441 -2.25 25.89 9.41
CA THR A 441 -1.91 27.14 10.11
C THR A 441 -0.81 27.96 9.43
N ASP A 442 -0.10 27.41 8.46
CA ASP A 442 0.96 28.09 7.71
C ASP A 442 0.77 27.89 6.20
N PRO A 443 0.08 28.81 5.51
CA PRO A 443 -0.16 28.73 4.06
C PRO A 443 1.12 28.65 3.22
N GLN A 444 2.26 29.16 3.75
CA GLN A 444 3.53 29.12 3.03
C GLN A 444 4.04 27.69 2.87
N LEU A 445 3.80 26.81 3.85
CA LEU A 445 4.16 25.40 3.75
C LEU A 445 3.38 24.69 2.63
N VAL A 446 2.11 25.02 2.43
CA VAL A 446 1.29 24.47 1.34
C VAL A 446 1.84 24.93 -0.02
N GLU A 447 2.18 26.22 -0.15
CA GLU A 447 2.73 26.76 -1.38
C GLU A 447 4.13 26.19 -1.70
N ASP A 448 4.98 26.00 -0.68
CA ASP A 448 6.29 25.38 -0.84
C ASP A 448 6.16 23.89 -1.24
N ALA A 449 5.19 23.16 -0.65
CA ALA A 449 4.90 21.77 -1.04
C ALA A 449 4.40 21.69 -2.49
N ARG A 450 3.53 22.61 -2.91
CA ARG A 450 3.02 22.71 -4.29
C ARG A 450 4.15 22.99 -5.28
N ARG A 451 5.03 23.94 -4.95
CA ARG A 451 6.18 24.30 -5.79
C ARG A 451 7.15 23.13 -5.96
N ALA A 452 7.47 22.45 -4.87
CA ALA A 452 8.33 21.25 -4.90
C ALA A 452 7.70 20.13 -5.73
N TRP A 453 6.40 19.92 -5.63
CA TRP A 453 5.63 18.96 -6.43
C TRP A 453 5.65 19.28 -7.92
N GLN A 454 5.38 20.54 -8.31
CA GLN A 454 5.45 20.98 -9.69
C GLN A 454 6.84 20.82 -10.30
N GLN A 455 7.89 21.06 -9.51
CA GLN A 455 9.28 20.83 -9.93
C GLN A 455 9.55 19.34 -10.19
N GLN A 456 8.97 18.44 -9.39
CA GLN A 456 9.10 16.99 -9.63
C GLN A 456 8.29 16.54 -10.85
N LEU A 457 7.13 17.08 -11.09
CA LEU A 457 6.32 16.76 -12.26
C LEU A 457 6.96 17.20 -13.57
N GLN A 458 7.68 18.33 -13.60
CA GLN A 458 8.32 18.86 -14.82
C GLN A 458 7.36 18.99 -16.00
N GLY A 459 6.10 19.32 -15.75
CA GLY A 459 5.05 19.43 -16.76
C GLY A 459 4.46 18.09 -17.24
N ARG A 460 4.88 16.96 -16.67
CA ARG A 460 4.28 15.64 -16.94
C ARG A 460 2.87 15.59 -16.35
N ALA A 461 1.99 14.86 -17.02
CA ALA A 461 0.61 14.65 -16.58
C ALA A 461 0.40 13.23 -16.06
N TYR A 462 -0.55 13.10 -15.14
CA TYR A 462 -1.05 11.80 -14.70
C TYR A 462 -1.76 11.06 -15.84
N THR A 463 -1.48 9.77 -15.99
CA THR A 463 -2.19 8.89 -16.92
C THR A 463 -3.13 7.99 -16.10
N PRO A 464 -4.44 8.28 -16.09
CA PRO A 464 -5.39 7.46 -15.34
C PRO A 464 -5.56 6.09 -15.97
N MET A 465 -6.06 5.13 -15.19
CA MET A 465 -6.50 3.84 -15.72
C MET A 465 -7.52 4.01 -16.85
N PRO A 466 -7.52 3.10 -17.86
CA PRO A 466 -8.51 3.13 -18.93
C PRO A 466 -9.96 3.15 -18.39
N PRO A 467 -10.90 3.83 -19.08
CA PRO A 467 -12.29 3.92 -18.63
C PRO A 467 -12.97 2.55 -18.45
N GLU A 468 -12.62 1.56 -19.27
CA GLU A 468 -13.12 0.19 -19.23
C GLU A 468 -12.54 -0.65 -18.08
N ALA A 469 -11.50 -0.20 -17.41
CA ALA A 469 -10.94 -0.91 -16.26
C ALA A 469 -11.96 -0.99 -15.12
N ALA A 470 -12.14 -2.19 -14.60
CA ALA A 470 -13.04 -2.49 -13.48
C ALA A 470 -12.27 -3.19 -12.35
N PRO A 471 -12.72 -3.05 -11.10
CA PRO A 471 -12.10 -3.75 -9.96
C PRO A 471 -12.12 -5.27 -10.12
N GLY A 472 -10.97 -5.92 -9.90
CA GLY A 472 -10.82 -7.37 -9.99
C GLY A 472 -10.23 -7.86 -11.32
N ILE A 473 -10.10 -9.20 -11.44
CA ILE A 473 -9.63 -9.84 -12.68
C ILE A 473 -10.86 -10.16 -13.54
N PRO A 474 -10.95 -9.62 -14.79
CA PRO A 474 -12.08 -9.87 -15.66
C PRO A 474 -12.36 -11.37 -15.85
N GLY A 475 -13.63 -11.79 -15.81
CA GLY A 475 -14.06 -13.18 -16.03
C GLY A 475 -13.75 -14.16 -14.89
N LYS A 476 -13.16 -13.69 -13.80
CA LYS A 476 -12.92 -14.47 -12.58
C LYS A 476 -13.77 -13.89 -11.47
N GLU A 477 -14.95 -14.48 -11.20
CA GLU A 477 -15.64 -14.21 -9.94
C GLU A 477 -14.72 -14.60 -8.79
N ARG A 478 -14.54 -13.71 -7.81
CA ARG A 478 -13.84 -14.06 -6.58
C ARG A 478 -14.70 -15.12 -5.89
N LYS A 479 -14.20 -16.35 -5.78
CA LYS A 479 -14.82 -17.34 -4.91
C LYS A 479 -14.78 -16.75 -3.51
N GLU A 480 -15.97 -16.52 -2.95
CA GLU A 480 -16.11 -16.22 -1.54
C GLU A 480 -15.44 -17.37 -0.77
N GLY A 481 -14.38 -17.05 -0.05
CA GLY A 481 -13.65 -17.98 0.82
C GLY A 481 -14.19 -17.91 2.24
#